data_3a76ec9e5c718d0e9bf9152a6dbca8ec
#
_entry.id   3a76ec9e5c718d0e9bf9152a6dbca8ec
#
_cell.length_a   1.000
_cell.length_b   1.000
_cell.length_c   1.000
_cell.angle_alpha   90.00
_cell.angle_beta   90.00
_cell.angle_gamma   90.00
#
_symmetry.space_group_name_H-M   'P 1'
#
loop_
_entity.id
_entity.type
_entity.pdbx_description
1 polymer ?
#
loop_
_entity_poly.entity_id
_entity_poly.type
_entity_poly.pdbx_seq_one_letter_code
_entity_poly.pdbx_strand_id
1 'polypeptide(L)'
;MVISFFYVPVGNAAEAASLGNLAIKENLAACANVFPVQSIFMWEAVMQEESEFILVLKTMPHKKKALREFLESKHSYETPCILSWDAEVNAAYGAWVDRQCSGEIGT
;
A
#
# COMPACT_ATOMS: atom_id res chain seq x y z
N MET A 1 -7.25 14.25 12.43
CA MET A 1 -6.68 14.27 11.09
C MET A 1 -6.97 12.96 10.38
N VAL A 2 -7.11 12.96 9.06
CA VAL A 2 -7.46 11.78 8.28
C VAL A 2 -6.29 11.42 7.36
N ILE A 3 -5.92 10.14 7.34
CA ILE A 3 -4.97 9.59 6.37
C ILE A 3 -5.66 8.49 5.56
N SER A 4 -5.04 8.09 4.46
CA SER A 4 -5.53 7.00 3.63
C SER A 4 -4.67 5.75 3.81
N PHE A 5 -5.32 4.62 3.82
CA PHE A 5 -4.75 3.31 4.09
C PHE A 5 -4.93 2.45 2.84
N PHE A 6 -3.87 1.79 2.40
CA PHE A 6 -3.95 0.83 1.29
C PHE A 6 -3.61 -0.57 1.81
N TYR A 7 -4.34 -1.55 1.31
CA TYR A 7 -4.16 -2.96 1.66
C TYR A 7 -4.00 -3.73 0.35
N VAL A 8 -2.81 -4.29 0.12
CA VAL A 8 -2.45 -4.84 -1.19
C VAL A 8 -1.79 -6.20 -1.01
N PRO A 9 -2.49 -7.31 -1.32
CA PRO A 9 -1.85 -8.63 -1.34
C PRO A 9 -0.83 -8.73 -2.46
N VAL A 10 0.32 -9.31 -2.16
CA VAL A 10 1.45 -9.44 -3.08
C VAL A 10 2.00 -10.87 -2.97
N GLY A 11 2.53 -11.40 -4.06
CA GLY A 11 2.94 -12.81 -4.14
C GLY A 11 4.11 -13.22 -3.27
N ASN A 12 5.01 -12.30 -2.96
CA ASN A 12 6.17 -12.62 -2.12
C ASN A 12 6.69 -11.38 -1.40
N ALA A 13 7.51 -11.61 -0.38
CA ALA A 13 8.04 -10.54 0.47
C ALA A 13 8.92 -9.56 -0.30
N ALA A 14 9.69 -10.04 -1.25
CA ALA A 14 10.61 -9.20 -2.03
C ALA A 14 9.84 -8.20 -2.88
N GLU A 15 8.76 -8.63 -3.52
CA GLU A 15 7.91 -7.73 -4.32
C GLU A 15 7.22 -6.70 -3.43
N ALA A 16 6.70 -7.12 -2.28
CA ALA A 16 6.07 -6.21 -1.33
C ALA A 16 7.04 -5.13 -0.87
N ALA A 17 8.26 -5.53 -0.51
CA ALA A 17 9.31 -4.59 -0.08
C ALA A 17 9.69 -3.63 -1.22
N SER A 18 9.81 -4.13 -2.44
CA SER A 18 10.14 -3.32 -3.61
C SER A 18 9.08 -2.27 -3.88
N LEU A 19 7.81 -2.66 -3.91
CA LEU A 19 6.70 -1.72 -4.10
C LEU A 19 6.64 -0.67 -3.00
N GLY A 20 6.82 -1.09 -1.75
CA GLY A 20 6.82 -0.18 -0.61
C GLY A 20 7.95 0.84 -0.70
N ASN A 21 9.16 0.39 -1.00
CA ASN A 21 10.32 1.27 -1.15
C ASN A 21 10.11 2.30 -2.26
N LEU A 22 9.63 1.86 -3.42
CA LEU A 22 9.39 2.74 -4.55
C LEU A 22 8.30 3.77 -4.25
N ALA A 23 7.20 3.33 -3.63
CA ALA A 23 6.11 4.24 -3.28
C ALA A 23 6.58 5.35 -2.35
N ILE A 24 7.41 5.01 -1.36
CA ILE A 24 7.95 5.99 -0.43
C ILE A 24 8.94 6.93 -1.12
N LYS A 25 9.84 6.40 -1.95
CA LYS A 25 10.80 7.22 -2.69
C LYS A 25 10.13 8.22 -3.61
N GLU A 26 8.99 7.88 -4.16
CA GLU A 26 8.23 8.77 -5.06
C GLU A 26 7.22 9.65 -4.33
N ASN A 27 7.28 9.69 -3.02
CA ASN A 27 6.39 10.50 -2.17
C ASN A 27 4.91 10.15 -2.34
N LEU A 28 4.63 8.91 -2.73
CA LEU A 28 3.26 8.40 -2.87
C LEU A 28 2.74 7.80 -1.57
N ALA A 29 3.65 7.47 -0.65
CA ALA A 29 3.30 6.94 0.67
C ALA A 29 4.35 7.36 1.68
N ALA A 30 3.95 7.42 2.94
CA ALA A 30 4.84 7.78 4.04
C ALA A 30 5.39 6.56 4.75
N CYS A 31 4.65 5.47 4.76
CA CYS A 31 5.00 4.29 5.54
C CYS A 31 4.49 3.04 4.85
N ALA A 32 5.27 1.97 4.90
CA ALA A 32 4.89 0.65 4.40
C ALA A 32 5.09 -0.39 5.50
N ASN A 33 4.09 -1.25 5.66
CA ASN A 33 4.18 -2.41 6.54
C ASN A 33 3.96 -3.66 5.72
N VAL A 34 4.72 -4.72 6.00
CA VAL A 34 4.62 -5.98 5.25
C VAL A 34 4.44 -7.11 6.26
N PHE A 35 3.46 -7.97 6.02
CA PHE A 35 3.24 -9.13 6.87
C PHE A 35 2.67 -10.30 6.07
N PRO A 36 2.94 -11.56 6.50
CA PRO A 36 2.46 -12.74 5.78
C PRO A 36 0.99 -13.02 6.08
N VAL A 37 0.29 -13.57 5.10
CA VAL A 37 -1.09 -14.05 5.27
C VAL A 37 -1.27 -15.35 4.50
N GLN A 38 -2.32 -16.08 4.86
CA GLN A 38 -2.81 -17.22 4.10
C GLN A 38 -4.11 -16.78 3.43
N SER A 39 -4.16 -16.83 2.10
CA SER A 39 -5.32 -16.40 1.32
C SER A 39 -6.06 -17.61 0.77
N ILE A 40 -7.37 -17.60 0.89
CA ILE A 40 -8.24 -18.68 0.41
C ILE A 40 -9.28 -18.05 -0.50
N PHE A 41 -9.32 -18.50 -1.77
CA PHE A 41 -10.21 -17.90 -2.77
C PHE A 41 -10.44 -18.85 -3.95
N MET A 42 -11.45 -18.54 -4.75
CA MET A 42 -11.73 -19.26 -6.00
C MET A 42 -11.09 -18.51 -7.16
N TRP A 43 -10.36 -19.23 -7.99
CA TRP A 43 -9.82 -18.69 -9.23
C TRP A 43 -10.10 -19.69 -10.35
N GLU A 44 -10.79 -19.24 -11.39
CA GLU A 44 -11.18 -20.09 -12.54
C GLU A 44 -11.86 -21.38 -12.08
N ALA A 45 -12.81 -21.25 -11.15
CA ALA A 45 -13.62 -22.33 -10.58
C ALA A 45 -12.82 -23.36 -9.76
N VAL A 46 -11.57 -23.04 -9.38
CA VAL A 46 -10.73 -23.90 -8.53
C VAL A 46 -10.41 -23.18 -7.23
N MET A 47 -10.58 -23.90 -6.11
CA MET A 47 -10.24 -23.37 -4.78
C MET A 47 -8.72 -23.24 -4.66
N GLN A 48 -8.27 -22.07 -4.27
CA GLN A 48 -6.86 -21.77 -4.06
C GLN A 48 -6.58 -21.52 -2.58
N GLU A 49 -5.41 -21.97 -2.12
CA GLU A 49 -4.84 -21.61 -0.82
C GLU A 49 -3.42 -21.14 -1.09
N GLU A 50 -3.19 -19.86 -0.92
CA GLU A 50 -1.91 -19.24 -1.28
C GLU A 50 -1.28 -18.54 -0.09
N SER A 51 0.04 -18.69 0.04
CA SER A 51 0.81 -17.86 0.95
C SER A 51 1.10 -16.55 0.25
N GLU A 52 0.64 -15.45 0.84
CA GLU A 52 0.84 -14.13 0.30
C GLU A 52 1.42 -13.20 1.35
N PHE A 53 1.82 -12.01 0.93
CA PHE A 53 2.24 -10.95 1.84
C PHE A 53 1.33 -9.76 1.62
N ILE A 54 0.95 -9.11 2.71
CA ILE A 54 0.16 -7.89 2.63
C ILE A 54 1.10 -6.71 2.71
N LEU A 55 1.01 -5.84 1.72
CA LEU A 55 1.65 -4.55 1.73
C LEU A 55 0.61 -3.54 2.18
N VAL A 56 0.84 -2.94 3.35
CA VAL A 56 0.02 -1.85 3.86
C VAL A 56 0.78 -0.56 3.61
N LEU A 57 0.12 0.41 3.00
CA LEU A 57 0.69 1.72 2.72
C LEU A 57 -0.17 2.79 3.38
N LYS A 58 0.50 3.75 4.03
CA LYS A 58 -0.16 4.91 4.64
C LYS A 58 0.21 6.15 3.86
N THR A 59 -0.80 6.92 3.45
CA THR A 59 -0.61 8.11 2.62
C THR A 59 -1.66 9.15 2.95
N MET A 60 -1.65 10.25 2.22
CA MET A 60 -2.68 11.28 2.36
C MET A 60 -3.80 11.06 1.35
N PRO A 61 -5.04 11.48 1.66
CA PRO A 61 -6.16 11.32 0.74
C PRO A 61 -5.90 11.88 -0.65
N HIS A 62 -5.18 12.99 -0.77
CA HIS A 62 -4.90 13.59 -2.09
C HIS A 62 -3.90 12.79 -2.92
N LYS A 63 -3.25 11.78 -2.35
CA LYS A 63 -2.32 10.89 -3.06
C LYS A 63 -2.98 9.58 -3.49
N LYS A 64 -4.22 9.33 -3.11
CA LYS A 64 -4.86 8.02 -3.37
C LYS A 64 -4.88 7.64 -4.84
N LYS A 65 -5.26 8.56 -5.70
CA LYS A 65 -5.33 8.27 -7.14
C LYS A 65 -3.97 7.91 -7.71
N ALA A 66 -2.95 8.71 -7.40
CA ALA A 66 -1.59 8.50 -7.90
C ALA A 66 -1.01 7.19 -7.38
N LEU A 67 -1.22 6.87 -6.09
CA LEU A 67 -0.73 5.63 -5.51
C LEU A 67 -1.43 4.42 -6.12
N ARG A 68 -2.74 4.48 -6.32
CA ARG A 68 -3.48 3.39 -6.96
C ARG A 68 -2.96 3.12 -8.38
N GLU A 69 -2.78 4.16 -9.17
CA GLU A 69 -2.26 4.03 -10.54
C GLU A 69 -0.85 3.45 -10.55
N PHE A 70 -0.01 3.89 -9.62
CA PHE A 70 1.34 3.35 -9.45
C PHE A 70 1.29 1.85 -9.17
N LEU A 71 0.47 1.44 -8.21
CA LEU A 71 0.34 0.02 -7.84
C LEU A 71 -0.22 -0.81 -8.99
N GLU A 72 -1.22 -0.31 -9.69
CA GLU A 72 -1.78 -0.99 -10.85
C GLU A 72 -0.74 -1.23 -11.94
N SER A 73 0.14 -0.25 -12.15
CA SER A 73 1.16 -0.34 -13.20
C SER A 73 2.34 -1.25 -12.82
N LYS A 74 2.59 -1.47 -11.53
CA LYS A 74 3.77 -2.17 -11.04
C LYS A 74 3.49 -3.57 -10.48
N HIS A 75 2.25 -3.86 -10.10
CA HIS A 75 1.91 -5.14 -9.49
C HIS A 75 2.07 -6.29 -10.50
N SER A 76 2.60 -7.43 -10.03
CA SER A 76 2.82 -8.59 -10.89
C SER A 76 1.55 -9.38 -11.23
N TYR A 77 0.48 -9.22 -10.44
CA TYR A 77 -0.76 -9.93 -10.69
C TYR A 77 -1.53 -9.33 -11.87
N GLU A 78 -2.23 -10.20 -12.60
CA GLU A 78 -3.13 -9.77 -13.66
C GLU A 78 -4.30 -8.94 -13.11
N THR A 79 -4.86 -9.38 -11.98
CA THR A 79 -5.96 -8.70 -11.32
C THR A 79 -5.61 -8.44 -9.86
N PRO A 80 -4.81 -7.41 -9.58
CA PRO A 80 -4.41 -7.14 -8.19
C PRO A 80 -5.57 -6.57 -7.37
N CYS A 81 -5.59 -6.93 -6.08
CA CYS A 81 -6.47 -6.28 -5.12
C CYS A 81 -5.75 -5.04 -4.58
N ILE A 82 -6.31 -3.87 -4.82
CA ILE A 82 -5.79 -2.60 -4.31
C ILE A 82 -6.92 -1.94 -3.55
N LEU A 83 -7.03 -2.29 -2.28
CA LEU A 83 -8.09 -1.83 -1.40
C LEU A 83 -7.63 -0.59 -0.66
N SER A 84 -8.49 0.42 -0.56
CA SER A 84 -8.14 1.63 0.18
C SER A 84 -9.34 2.16 0.96
N TRP A 85 -9.05 2.82 2.08
CA TRP A 85 -10.04 3.54 2.87
C TRP A 85 -9.34 4.64 3.65
N ASP A 86 -10.13 5.58 4.15
CA ASP A 86 -9.62 6.67 4.97
C ASP A 86 -9.82 6.32 6.45
N ALA A 87 -8.88 6.75 7.28
CA ALA A 87 -8.90 6.47 8.70
C ALA A 87 -8.50 7.70 9.50
N GLU A 88 -9.07 7.83 10.67
CA GLU A 88 -8.72 8.87 11.62
C GLU A 88 -7.37 8.55 12.25
N VAL A 89 -6.52 9.55 12.39
CA VAL A 89 -5.20 9.40 12.99
C VAL A 89 -4.92 10.60 13.89
N ASN A 90 -4.08 10.40 14.90
CA ASN A 90 -3.66 11.49 15.78
C ASN A 90 -2.89 12.57 15.00
N ALA A 91 -3.01 13.81 15.46
CA ALA A 91 -2.50 14.98 14.72
C ALA A 91 -1.01 14.93 14.40
N ALA A 92 -0.18 14.53 15.37
CA ALA A 92 1.27 14.48 15.18
C ALA A 92 1.67 13.49 14.09
N TYR A 93 1.09 12.31 14.10
CA TYR A 93 1.39 11.28 13.08
C TYR A 93 0.87 11.72 11.71
N GLY A 94 -0.35 12.23 11.66
CA GLY A 94 -0.94 12.70 10.40
C GLY A 94 -0.12 13.83 9.76
N ALA A 95 0.40 14.74 10.58
CA ALA A 95 1.27 15.81 10.10
C ALA A 95 2.58 15.24 9.52
N TRP A 96 3.14 14.21 10.16
CA TRP A 96 4.33 13.54 9.65
C TRP A 96 4.05 12.86 8.29
N VAL A 97 2.92 12.16 8.17
CA VAL A 97 2.51 11.53 6.90
C VAL A 97 2.40 12.59 5.80
N ASP A 98 1.78 13.72 6.11
CA ASP A 98 1.61 14.80 5.14
C ASP A 98 2.95 15.34 4.66
N ARG A 99 3.90 15.59 5.58
CA ARG A 99 5.23 16.07 5.20
C ARG A 99 5.97 15.08 4.30
N GLN A 100 5.88 13.78 4.60
CA GLN A 100 6.53 12.75 3.79
C GLN A 100 5.92 12.69 2.38
N CYS A 101 4.61 12.81 2.28
CA CYS A 101 3.92 12.78 1.00
C CYS A 101 4.10 14.07 0.17
N SER A 102 4.44 15.18 0.81
CA SER A 102 4.73 16.43 0.09
C SER A 102 6.17 16.49 -0.41
N GLY A 103 7.01 15.56 0.00
CA GLY A 103 8.42 15.55 -0.38
C GLY A 103 9.27 16.56 0.38
N GLU A 104 8.78 17.08 1.51
CA GLU A 104 9.56 17.98 2.35
C GLU A 104 10.75 17.25 2.97
N ILE A 105 11.93 17.84 2.88
CA ILE A 105 13.16 17.28 3.44
C ILE A 105 13.63 18.12 4.63
N GLY A 106 14.38 17.48 5.53
CA GLY A 106 14.92 18.16 6.72
C GLY A 106 13.93 18.23 7.86
N THR A 107 12.86 17.48 7.83
CA THR A 107 11.80 17.50 8.85
C THR A 107 11.82 16.28 9.76
#